data_a49cbfd820cef31e2631b2c639e10554
#
_entry.id   a49cbfd820cef31e2631b2c639e10554
#
_cell.length_a   1.000
_cell.length_b   1.000
_cell.length_c   1.000
_cell.angle_alpha   90.00
_cell.angle_beta   90.00
_cell.angle_gamma   90.00
#
_symmetry.space_group_name_H-M   'P 1'
#
loop_
_entity.id
_entity.type
_entity.pdbx_description
1 polymer ?
#
loop_
_entity_poly.entity_id
_entity_poly.type
_entity_poly.pdbx_seq_one_letter_code
_entity_poly.pdbx_strand_id
1 'polypeptide(L)'
;NYYIIICKLNQRQKGINMASFALIKELYEKTDKNGNGYLDMIVIGSDKNEYPAKVWRFENNGQFEKNCVVEIEYTVDNYKGKQQLNITSIKKAPDEMIAEFVPTSEYDGKSVFAMLLNKVNDFKDQELKDIVKSILLEKREKLEIYPAAYRLHHAIVGGLMLHTASIVEMAEKTCQVYPNIDRELLLSGAILHDVAKTFEMETDKTGLCTGYTVSGELIGHLVKGAMMVDETAKKLGITSEKVILLEHMIISHHELPEYGAAVRPKFLEAEILATLDALDATIFEINTATSKVEPGNFTDRQWALDSRKLYNHGLSSTEHTVNLGE
;
A
#
# COMPACT_ATOMS: atom_id res chain seq x y z
N ASN A 1 11.80 -12.03 -24.13
CA ASN A 1 11.68 -10.74 -24.86
C ASN A 1 10.28 -10.65 -25.50
N TYR A 2 9.25 -10.33 -24.69
CA TYR A 2 7.98 -9.87 -25.21
C TYR A 2 7.91 -8.35 -25.00
N TYR A 3 8.14 -7.62 -26.10
CA TYR A 3 7.89 -6.17 -26.12
C TYR A 3 6.39 -5.95 -26.01
N ILE A 4 5.95 -5.40 -24.86
CA ILE A 4 4.63 -4.84 -24.69
C ILE A 4 4.60 -3.55 -25.51
N ILE A 5 3.92 -3.57 -26.65
CA ILE A 5 3.63 -2.37 -27.41
C ILE A 5 2.59 -1.59 -26.61
N ILE A 6 3.03 -0.56 -25.92
CA ILE A 6 2.15 0.47 -25.36
C ILE A 6 1.58 1.23 -26.55
N CYS A 7 0.40 0.83 -27.02
CA CYS A 7 -0.36 1.62 -27.98
C CYS A 7 -0.86 2.89 -27.28
N LYS A 8 -0.13 4.01 -27.45
CA LYS A 8 -0.75 5.33 -27.33
C LYS A 8 -1.97 5.31 -28.25
N LEU A 9 -3.18 5.39 -27.67
CA LEU A 9 -4.44 5.40 -28.37
C LEU A 9 -4.52 6.64 -29.29
N ASN A 10 -3.94 6.54 -30.48
CA ASN A 10 -4.13 7.54 -31.53
C ASN A 10 -5.53 7.37 -32.14
N GLN A 11 -6.26 8.46 -32.24
CA GLN A 11 -7.68 8.64 -32.57
C GLN A 11 -8.19 8.07 -33.89
N ARG A 12 -7.62 7.04 -34.53
CA ARG A 12 -8.04 6.61 -35.89
C ARG A 12 -8.04 5.12 -36.19
N GLN A 13 -8.32 4.23 -35.23
CA GLN A 13 -8.48 2.82 -35.58
C GLN A 13 -9.81 2.24 -35.06
N LYS A 14 -10.91 2.50 -35.80
CA LYS A 14 -12.15 1.72 -35.68
C LYS A 14 -11.94 0.33 -36.30
N GLY A 15 -12.22 -0.75 -35.54
CA GLY A 15 -12.40 -2.09 -36.08
C GLY A 15 -11.19 -3.03 -36.09
N ILE A 16 -10.07 -2.69 -35.41
CA ILE A 16 -8.97 -3.64 -35.21
C ILE A 16 -9.17 -4.38 -33.89
N ASN A 17 -9.25 -5.71 -33.93
CA ASN A 17 -9.23 -6.56 -32.73
C ASN A 17 -7.86 -6.45 -32.06
N MET A 18 -7.85 -6.06 -30.79
CA MET A 18 -6.67 -5.98 -29.95
C MET A 18 -6.77 -7.06 -28.88
N ALA A 19 -5.65 -7.69 -28.54
CA ALA A 19 -5.57 -8.63 -27.43
C ALA A 19 -4.76 -8.00 -26.28
N SER A 20 -5.22 -8.20 -25.06
CA SER A 20 -4.54 -7.69 -23.84
C SER A 20 -5.00 -8.48 -22.63
N PHE A 21 -4.24 -8.33 -21.53
CA PHE A 21 -4.70 -8.71 -20.20
C PHE A 21 -5.31 -7.50 -19.49
N ALA A 22 -6.29 -7.77 -18.62
CA ALA A 22 -6.94 -6.76 -17.81
C ALA A 22 -7.43 -7.35 -16.48
N LEU A 23 -7.51 -6.52 -15.44
CA LEU A 23 -8.12 -6.88 -14.15
C LEU A 23 -9.56 -6.39 -14.10
N ILE A 24 -10.51 -7.24 -13.78
CA ILE A 24 -11.92 -6.86 -13.57
C ILE A 24 -12.04 -6.12 -12.24
N LYS A 25 -12.25 -4.81 -12.27
CA LYS A 25 -12.49 -3.99 -11.09
C LYS A 25 -13.94 -4.07 -10.61
N GLU A 26 -14.87 -4.01 -11.55
CA GLU A 26 -16.32 -4.10 -11.32
C GLU A 26 -16.95 -5.01 -12.36
N LEU A 27 -17.94 -5.77 -11.96
CA LEU A 27 -18.67 -6.70 -12.81
C LEU A 27 -20.16 -6.65 -12.48
N TYR A 28 -21.00 -6.40 -13.49
CA TYR A 28 -22.45 -6.42 -13.40
C TYR A 28 -23.03 -7.26 -14.55
N GLU A 29 -23.90 -8.20 -14.21
CA GLU A 29 -24.71 -8.91 -15.19
C GLU A 29 -25.98 -8.12 -15.48
N LYS A 30 -26.21 -7.80 -16.73
CA LYS A 30 -27.36 -6.99 -17.19
C LYS A 30 -28.03 -7.62 -18.40
N THR A 31 -29.22 -7.15 -18.71
CA THR A 31 -30.02 -7.59 -19.88
C THR A 31 -30.26 -6.40 -20.80
N ASP A 32 -30.10 -6.62 -22.10
CA ASP A 32 -30.41 -5.64 -23.13
C ASP A 32 -31.91 -5.48 -23.39
N LYS A 33 -32.29 -4.55 -24.29
CA LYS A 33 -33.70 -4.29 -24.62
C LYS A 33 -34.39 -5.50 -25.30
N ASN A 34 -33.64 -6.47 -25.82
CA ASN A 34 -34.12 -7.65 -26.50
C ASN A 34 -34.12 -8.88 -25.59
N GLY A 35 -33.78 -8.72 -24.31
CA GLY A 35 -33.72 -9.82 -23.35
C GLY A 35 -32.41 -10.61 -23.36
N ASN A 36 -31.39 -10.19 -24.13
CA ASN A 36 -30.09 -10.87 -24.12
C ASN A 36 -29.24 -10.41 -22.96
N GLY A 37 -28.62 -11.35 -22.25
CA GLY A 37 -27.64 -11.08 -21.20
C GLY A 37 -26.37 -10.43 -21.74
N TYR A 38 -25.74 -9.58 -20.94
CA TYR A 38 -24.41 -9.04 -21.21
C TYR A 38 -23.69 -8.68 -19.90
N LEU A 39 -22.35 -8.65 -19.95
CA LEU A 39 -21.55 -8.13 -18.86
C LEU A 39 -21.27 -6.63 -19.06
N ASP A 40 -21.47 -5.86 -18.01
CA ASP A 40 -21.08 -4.46 -17.91
C ASP A 40 -19.99 -4.35 -16.85
N MET A 41 -18.78 -3.94 -17.25
CA MET A 41 -17.59 -4.04 -16.42
C MET A 41 -16.81 -2.72 -16.41
N ILE A 42 -16.06 -2.51 -15.33
CA ILE A 42 -14.89 -1.64 -15.32
C ILE A 42 -13.67 -2.56 -15.24
N VAL A 43 -12.76 -2.42 -16.18
CA VAL A 43 -11.49 -3.17 -16.18
C VAL A 43 -10.30 -2.22 -16.05
N ILE A 44 -9.23 -2.70 -15.40
CA ILE A 44 -7.95 -1.99 -15.30
C ILE A 44 -7.00 -2.59 -16.32
N GLY A 45 -6.45 -1.74 -17.20
CA GLY A 45 -5.43 -2.14 -18.18
C GLY A 45 -4.02 -2.22 -17.58
N SER A 46 -3.07 -2.71 -18.34
CA SER A 46 -1.64 -2.77 -17.96
C SER A 46 -1.02 -1.38 -17.72
N ASP A 47 -1.64 -0.33 -18.23
CA ASP A 47 -1.31 1.07 -17.97
C ASP A 47 -1.89 1.59 -16.64
N LYS A 48 -2.54 0.70 -15.86
CA LYS A 48 -3.22 1.00 -14.59
C LYS A 48 -4.38 1.98 -14.70
N ASN A 49 -4.87 2.26 -15.91
CA ASN A 49 -6.06 3.06 -16.15
C ASN A 49 -7.33 2.22 -16.19
N GLU A 50 -8.45 2.85 -15.84
CA GLU A 50 -9.77 2.22 -15.80
C GLU A 50 -10.50 2.43 -17.13
N TYR A 51 -11.08 1.34 -17.65
CA TYR A 51 -11.84 1.34 -18.90
C TYR A 51 -13.21 0.71 -18.72
N PRO A 52 -14.30 1.41 -19.09
CA PRO A 52 -15.60 0.79 -19.24
C PRO A 52 -15.53 -0.30 -20.32
N ALA A 53 -16.06 -1.48 -20.02
CA ALA A 53 -16.00 -2.63 -20.93
C ALA A 53 -17.33 -3.38 -20.97
N LYS A 54 -17.66 -3.98 -22.12
CA LYS A 54 -18.85 -4.81 -22.29
C LYS A 54 -18.55 -6.08 -23.05
N VAL A 55 -19.20 -7.18 -22.61
CA VAL A 55 -19.27 -8.44 -23.32
C VAL A 55 -20.73 -8.71 -23.67
N TRP A 56 -21.10 -8.51 -24.93
CA TRP A 56 -22.48 -8.66 -25.41
C TRP A 56 -22.85 -10.11 -25.60
N ARG A 57 -24.13 -10.45 -25.35
CA ARG A 57 -24.70 -11.82 -25.58
C ARG A 57 -23.92 -12.87 -24.81
N PHE A 58 -23.62 -12.57 -23.55
CA PHE A 58 -22.82 -13.41 -22.70
C PHE A 58 -23.53 -13.65 -21.35
N GLU A 59 -23.50 -14.90 -20.90
CA GLU A 59 -23.94 -15.32 -19.57
C GLU A 59 -22.73 -15.76 -18.77
N ASN A 60 -22.52 -15.10 -17.63
CA ASN A 60 -21.33 -15.33 -16.81
C ASN A 60 -21.29 -16.72 -16.17
N ASN A 61 -22.43 -17.22 -15.70
CA ASN A 61 -22.52 -18.51 -15.00
C ASN A 61 -21.43 -18.72 -13.92
N GLY A 62 -20.98 -17.63 -13.25
CA GLY A 62 -19.96 -17.65 -12.24
C GLY A 62 -18.51 -17.84 -12.74
N GLN A 63 -18.26 -17.70 -14.06
CA GLN A 63 -16.91 -17.86 -14.63
C GLN A 63 -15.97 -16.72 -14.26
N PHE A 64 -16.49 -15.50 -14.16
CA PHE A 64 -15.75 -14.28 -13.85
C PHE A 64 -16.31 -13.60 -12.61
N GLU A 65 -15.43 -13.00 -11.85
CA GLU A 65 -15.74 -12.26 -10.64
C GLU A 65 -14.87 -10.99 -10.55
N LYS A 66 -15.20 -10.12 -9.62
CA LYS A 66 -14.36 -8.96 -9.28
C LYS A 66 -12.95 -9.42 -8.88
N ASN A 67 -11.96 -8.65 -9.26
CA ASN A 67 -10.53 -8.89 -9.02
C ASN A 67 -9.97 -10.15 -9.72
N CYS A 68 -10.61 -10.61 -10.79
CA CYS A 68 -10.13 -11.67 -11.64
C CYS A 68 -9.33 -11.08 -12.82
N VAL A 69 -8.14 -11.61 -13.11
CA VAL A 69 -7.40 -11.25 -14.32
C VAL A 69 -7.98 -12.02 -15.50
N VAL A 70 -8.15 -11.32 -16.61
CA VAL A 70 -8.70 -11.88 -17.85
C VAL A 70 -7.83 -11.53 -19.04
N GLU A 71 -7.69 -12.47 -19.96
CA GLU A 71 -7.23 -12.23 -21.32
C GLU A 71 -8.43 -11.83 -22.15
N ILE A 72 -8.36 -10.68 -22.82
CA ILE A 72 -9.46 -10.12 -23.62
C ILE A 72 -9.03 -9.82 -25.04
N GLU A 73 -9.92 -10.08 -25.99
CA GLU A 73 -9.88 -9.48 -27.33
C GLU A 73 -10.99 -8.44 -27.41
N TYR A 74 -10.68 -7.25 -27.91
CA TYR A 74 -11.60 -6.13 -27.87
C TYR A 74 -11.45 -5.17 -29.04
N THR A 75 -12.50 -4.40 -29.30
CA THR A 75 -12.48 -3.19 -30.11
C THR A 75 -12.79 -1.98 -29.25
N VAL A 76 -12.30 -0.80 -29.65
CA VAL A 76 -12.57 0.44 -28.93
C VAL A 76 -13.68 1.20 -29.62
N ASP A 77 -14.73 1.51 -28.88
CA ASP A 77 -15.84 2.37 -29.29
C ASP A 77 -15.87 3.67 -28.50
N ASN A 78 -16.43 4.72 -29.11
CA ASN A 78 -16.74 5.97 -28.43
C ASN A 78 -18.25 6.05 -28.12
N TYR A 79 -18.61 5.92 -26.85
CA TYR A 79 -19.99 6.08 -26.41
C TYR A 79 -20.14 7.33 -25.57
N LYS A 80 -20.96 8.30 -26.02
CA LYS A 80 -21.18 9.60 -25.34
C LYS A 80 -19.89 10.35 -24.97
N GLY A 81 -18.89 10.31 -25.87
CA GLY A 81 -17.60 11.00 -25.67
C GLY A 81 -16.60 10.28 -24.76
N LYS A 82 -16.94 9.09 -24.28
CA LYS A 82 -16.00 8.24 -23.49
C LYS A 82 -15.64 7.00 -24.27
N GLN A 83 -14.38 6.59 -24.19
CA GLN A 83 -13.93 5.33 -24.75
C GLN A 83 -14.52 4.16 -23.96
N GLN A 84 -15.00 3.13 -24.66
CA GLN A 84 -15.54 1.90 -24.11
C GLN A 84 -14.94 0.71 -24.88
N LEU A 85 -14.53 -0.32 -24.16
CA LEU A 85 -14.06 -1.57 -24.76
C LEU A 85 -15.24 -2.48 -25.06
N ASN A 86 -15.39 -2.89 -26.32
CA ASN A 86 -16.30 -3.97 -26.70
C ASN A 86 -15.49 -5.25 -26.80
N ILE A 87 -15.64 -6.11 -25.80
CA ILE A 87 -14.91 -7.38 -25.70
C ILE A 87 -15.58 -8.42 -26.56
N THR A 88 -14.82 -9.02 -27.47
CA THR A 88 -15.27 -10.08 -28.38
C THR A 88 -14.88 -11.49 -27.90
N SER A 89 -13.82 -11.59 -27.10
CA SER A 89 -13.38 -12.82 -26.44
C SER A 89 -12.89 -12.50 -25.05
N ILE A 90 -13.22 -13.35 -24.07
CA ILE A 90 -12.78 -13.22 -22.69
C ILE A 90 -12.44 -14.60 -22.12
N LYS A 91 -11.29 -14.72 -21.47
CA LYS A 91 -10.83 -15.94 -20.78
C LYS A 91 -10.21 -15.59 -19.46
N LYS A 92 -10.32 -16.47 -18.47
CA LYS A 92 -9.61 -16.30 -17.18
C LYS A 92 -8.11 -16.44 -17.41
N ALA A 93 -7.35 -15.51 -16.84
CA ALA A 93 -5.89 -15.54 -16.80
C ALA A 93 -5.42 -15.91 -15.38
N PRO A 94 -4.12 -16.26 -15.20
CA PRO A 94 -3.55 -16.57 -13.89
C PRO A 94 -3.64 -15.40 -12.91
N ASP A 95 -4.02 -15.69 -11.65
CA ASP A 95 -4.14 -14.67 -10.59
C ASP A 95 -2.78 -14.06 -10.21
N GLU A 96 -1.66 -14.73 -10.50
CA GLU A 96 -0.29 -14.21 -10.30
C GLU A 96 -0.02 -12.91 -11.08
N MET A 97 -0.80 -12.63 -12.12
CA MET A 97 -0.70 -11.40 -12.91
C MET A 97 -1.37 -10.19 -12.24
N ILE A 98 -2.08 -10.35 -11.14
CA ILE A 98 -2.81 -9.26 -10.46
C ILE A 98 -1.89 -8.06 -10.18
N ALA A 99 -0.65 -8.31 -9.75
CA ALA A 99 0.32 -7.28 -9.42
C ALA A 99 0.65 -6.33 -10.59
N GLU A 100 0.43 -6.74 -11.84
CA GLU A 100 0.65 -5.89 -13.02
C GLU A 100 -0.40 -4.78 -13.14
N PHE A 101 -1.59 -4.97 -12.56
CA PHE A 101 -2.75 -4.10 -12.73
C PHE A 101 -3.04 -3.22 -11.51
N VAL A 102 -2.47 -3.54 -10.36
CA VAL A 102 -2.69 -2.80 -9.12
C VAL A 102 -1.48 -1.93 -8.76
N PRO A 103 -1.67 -0.82 -8.03
CA PRO A 103 -0.56 -0.08 -7.46
C PRO A 103 0.25 -0.98 -6.53
N THR A 104 1.54 -1.13 -6.80
CA THR A 104 2.44 -2.02 -6.07
C THR A 104 3.71 -1.25 -5.72
N SER A 105 4.30 -1.55 -4.57
CA SER A 105 5.59 -1.04 -4.14
C SER A 105 6.66 -1.35 -5.19
N GLU A 106 7.62 -0.44 -5.37
CA GLU A 106 8.80 -0.63 -6.23
C GLU A 106 9.72 -1.75 -5.70
N TYR A 107 9.63 -2.06 -4.41
CA TYR A 107 10.42 -3.09 -3.75
C TYR A 107 9.56 -4.30 -3.42
N ASP A 108 10.11 -5.48 -3.66
CA ASP A 108 9.48 -6.73 -3.25
C ASP A 108 9.41 -6.83 -1.72
N GLY A 109 8.20 -7.04 -1.20
CA GLY A 109 7.97 -7.07 0.24
C GLY A 109 8.76 -8.15 0.99
N LYS A 110 9.09 -9.27 0.33
CA LYS A 110 9.96 -10.32 0.90
C LYS A 110 11.40 -9.84 1.08
N SER A 111 11.90 -9.10 0.11
CA SER A 111 13.26 -8.52 0.17
C SER A 111 13.35 -7.47 1.27
N VAL A 112 12.34 -6.60 1.39
CA VAL A 112 12.25 -5.63 2.48
C VAL A 112 12.14 -6.31 3.84
N PHE A 113 11.28 -7.32 3.97
CA PHE A 113 11.16 -8.10 5.20
C PHE A 113 12.49 -8.74 5.62
N ALA A 114 13.22 -9.34 4.66
CA ALA A 114 14.51 -9.94 4.94
C ALA A 114 15.55 -8.91 5.42
N MET A 115 15.57 -7.72 4.82
CA MET A 115 16.43 -6.60 5.24
C MET A 115 16.10 -6.16 6.68
N LEU A 116 14.83 -5.94 7.02
CA LEU A 116 14.42 -5.58 8.38
C LEU A 116 14.78 -6.67 9.40
N LEU A 117 14.55 -7.94 9.05
CA LEU A 117 14.91 -9.06 9.92
C LEU A 117 16.41 -9.16 10.15
N ASN A 118 17.24 -8.89 9.14
CA ASN A 118 18.69 -8.85 9.28
C ASN A 118 19.11 -7.72 10.22
N LYS A 119 18.56 -6.51 10.08
CA LYS A 119 18.82 -5.40 11.03
C LYS A 119 18.48 -5.79 12.48
N VAL A 120 17.36 -6.47 12.70
CA VAL A 120 16.97 -6.95 14.04
C VAL A 120 17.93 -8.05 14.54
N ASN A 121 18.40 -8.92 13.67
CA ASN A 121 19.39 -9.96 14.06
C ASN A 121 20.72 -9.35 14.54
N ASP A 122 21.06 -8.14 14.12
CA ASP A 122 22.27 -7.41 14.53
C ASP A 122 22.12 -6.65 15.87
N PHE A 123 20.92 -6.60 16.45
CA PHE A 123 20.69 -5.97 17.75
C PHE A 123 21.52 -6.67 18.84
N LYS A 124 22.12 -5.87 19.71
CA LYS A 124 22.85 -6.32 20.90
C LYS A 124 21.93 -6.50 22.09
N ASP A 125 20.87 -5.72 22.16
CA ASP A 125 19.83 -5.83 23.16
C ASP A 125 18.95 -7.04 22.88
N GLN A 126 19.14 -8.10 23.67
CA GLN A 126 18.47 -9.37 23.42
C GLN A 126 16.96 -9.30 23.64
N GLU A 127 16.48 -8.47 24.58
CA GLU A 127 15.05 -8.35 24.88
C GLU A 127 14.30 -7.65 23.73
N LEU A 128 14.83 -6.53 23.24
CA LEU A 128 14.29 -5.84 22.05
C LEU A 128 14.33 -6.73 20.81
N LYS A 129 15.46 -7.41 20.60
CA LYS A 129 15.63 -8.36 19.50
C LYS A 129 14.57 -9.45 19.52
N ASP A 130 14.35 -10.10 20.67
CA ASP A 130 13.43 -11.23 20.79
C ASP A 130 11.98 -10.79 20.61
N ILE A 131 11.57 -9.64 21.16
CA ILE A 131 10.22 -9.07 20.97
C ILE A 131 9.98 -8.79 19.50
N VAL A 132 10.85 -7.96 18.87
CA VAL A 132 10.66 -7.50 17.48
C VAL A 132 10.68 -8.68 16.52
N LYS A 133 11.66 -9.57 16.66
CA LYS A 133 11.78 -10.76 15.82
C LYS A 133 10.57 -11.69 15.93
N SER A 134 10.08 -11.92 17.13
CA SER A 134 8.92 -12.79 17.36
C SER A 134 7.69 -12.24 16.65
N ILE A 135 7.41 -10.95 16.78
CA ILE A 135 6.26 -10.30 16.14
C ILE A 135 6.41 -10.30 14.62
N LEU A 136 7.59 -9.93 14.09
CA LEU A 136 7.84 -9.94 12.64
C LEU A 136 7.60 -11.33 12.03
N LEU A 137 8.16 -12.38 12.64
CA LEU A 137 8.02 -13.75 12.13
C LEU A 137 6.57 -14.24 12.20
N GLU A 138 5.83 -13.89 13.25
CA GLU A 138 4.41 -14.26 13.38
C GLU A 138 3.54 -13.59 12.28
N LYS A 139 3.87 -12.37 11.87
CA LYS A 139 3.06 -11.58 10.92
C LYS A 139 3.61 -11.58 9.49
N ARG A 140 4.66 -12.33 9.21
CA ARG A 140 5.44 -12.31 7.99
C ARG A 140 4.59 -12.30 6.72
N GLU A 141 3.73 -13.30 6.55
CA GLU A 141 2.94 -13.48 5.32
C GLU A 141 2.07 -12.27 4.99
N LYS A 142 1.51 -11.62 6.01
CA LYS A 142 0.72 -10.40 5.84
C LYS A 142 1.62 -9.20 5.59
N LEU A 143 2.68 -9.03 6.38
CA LEU A 143 3.59 -7.88 6.26
C LEU A 143 4.17 -7.74 4.85
N GLU A 144 4.54 -8.85 4.21
CA GLU A 144 5.14 -8.87 2.86
C GLU A 144 4.23 -8.25 1.78
N ILE A 145 2.91 -8.20 1.98
CA ILE A 145 1.95 -7.78 0.95
C ILE A 145 1.02 -6.64 1.37
N TYR A 146 0.89 -6.35 2.67
CA TYR A 146 -0.10 -5.40 3.16
C TYR A 146 0.18 -3.96 2.72
N PRO A 147 -0.87 -3.18 2.41
CA PRO A 147 -0.77 -1.73 2.23
C PRO A 147 -0.60 -1.04 3.59
N ALA A 148 -0.06 0.17 3.60
CA ALA A 148 0.07 0.95 4.82
C ALA A 148 -1.22 1.70 5.21
N ALA A 149 -2.14 1.91 4.25
CA ALA A 149 -3.39 2.62 4.48
C ALA A 149 -4.50 2.15 3.53
N TYR A 150 -5.74 2.52 3.85
CA TYR A 150 -6.88 2.26 2.97
C TYR A 150 -6.92 3.20 1.74
N ARG A 151 -6.57 4.48 1.91
CA ARG A 151 -6.70 5.51 0.84
C ARG A 151 -5.60 6.56 0.82
N LEU A 152 -4.73 6.61 1.81
CA LEU A 152 -3.71 7.65 1.98
C LEU A 152 -2.34 7.15 1.52
N HIS A 153 -1.28 7.65 2.15
CA HIS A 153 0.09 7.28 1.84
C HIS A 153 0.30 5.76 1.84
N HIS A 154 1.08 5.30 0.88
CA HIS A 154 1.41 3.88 0.70
C HIS A 154 0.21 2.90 0.66
N ALA A 155 -0.98 3.34 0.17
CA ALA A 155 -2.16 2.50 -0.06
C ALA A 155 -1.96 1.60 -1.31
N ILE A 156 -0.84 0.90 -1.36
CA ILE A 156 -0.37 0.04 -2.45
C ILE A 156 0.07 -1.31 -1.90
N VAL A 157 0.08 -2.34 -2.73
CA VAL A 157 0.57 -3.67 -2.34
C VAL A 157 2.03 -3.59 -1.88
N GLY A 158 2.34 -4.12 -0.70
CA GLY A 158 3.67 -4.02 -0.07
C GLY A 158 3.98 -2.64 0.51
N GLY A 159 3.02 -1.71 0.51
CA GLY A 159 3.21 -0.35 0.99
C GLY A 159 3.59 -0.26 2.46
N LEU A 160 3.08 -1.17 3.31
CA LEU A 160 3.43 -1.21 4.73
C LEU A 160 4.91 -1.49 4.96
N MET A 161 5.48 -2.44 4.23
CA MET A 161 6.91 -2.74 4.32
C MET A 161 7.76 -1.60 3.77
N LEU A 162 7.35 -0.95 2.67
CA LEU A 162 8.06 0.20 2.11
C LEU A 162 8.09 1.36 3.10
N HIS A 163 6.96 1.73 3.66
CA HIS A 163 6.81 2.75 4.69
C HIS A 163 7.70 2.46 5.92
N THR A 164 7.60 1.24 6.46
CA THR A 164 8.43 0.80 7.59
C THR A 164 9.93 0.90 7.27
N ALA A 165 10.35 0.46 6.08
CA ALA A 165 11.76 0.52 5.67
C ALA A 165 12.26 1.96 5.54
N SER A 166 11.44 2.88 5.02
CA SER A 166 11.77 4.31 4.91
C SER A 166 12.01 4.93 6.26
N ILE A 167 11.11 4.67 7.23
CA ILE A 167 11.27 5.18 8.60
C ILE A 167 12.51 4.59 9.26
N VAL A 168 12.76 3.29 9.10
CA VAL A 168 13.96 2.64 9.64
C VAL A 168 15.24 3.23 9.05
N GLU A 169 15.28 3.51 7.75
CA GLU A 169 16.45 4.14 7.11
C GLU A 169 16.66 5.58 7.60
N MET A 170 15.60 6.37 7.74
CA MET A 170 15.68 7.72 8.31
C MET A 170 16.10 7.70 9.78
N ALA A 171 15.60 6.75 10.57
CA ALA A 171 16.00 6.56 11.95
C ALA A 171 17.50 6.24 12.08
N GLU A 172 18.04 5.36 11.23
CA GLU A 172 19.48 5.06 11.16
C GLU A 172 20.31 6.33 10.90
N LYS A 173 19.89 7.16 9.93
CA LYS A 173 20.58 8.42 9.62
C LYS A 173 20.50 9.40 10.79
N THR A 174 19.36 9.44 11.48
CA THR A 174 19.18 10.28 12.67
C THR A 174 20.12 9.85 13.80
N CYS A 175 20.26 8.56 14.07
CA CYS A 175 21.20 8.03 15.06
C CYS A 175 22.67 8.32 14.71
N GLN A 176 23.02 8.36 13.42
CA GLN A 176 24.38 8.76 13.00
C GLN A 176 24.69 10.23 13.33
N VAL A 177 23.70 11.10 13.29
CA VAL A 177 23.84 12.53 13.62
C VAL A 177 23.80 12.75 15.13
N TYR A 178 22.95 12.00 15.85
CA TYR A 178 22.72 12.14 17.30
C TYR A 178 23.04 10.84 18.03
N PRO A 179 24.30 10.62 18.46
CA PRO A 179 24.74 9.36 19.10
C PRO A 179 24.16 9.10 20.48
N ASN A 180 23.44 10.07 21.07
CA ASN A 180 22.75 9.92 22.36
C ASN A 180 21.39 9.23 22.27
N ILE A 181 20.91 8.92 21.07
CA ILE A 181 19.66 8.18 20.84
C ILE A 181 19.91 6.69 21.11
N ASP A 182 19.00 6.04 21.82
CA ASP A 182 18.98 4.58 21.87
C ASP A 182 18.52 4.02 20.50
N ARG A 183 19.52 3.65 19.69
CA ARG A 183 19.30 3.20 18.32
C ARG A 183 18.39 1.96 18.26
N GLU A 184 18.60 0.99 19.13
CA GLU A 184 17.86 -0.27 19.05
C GLU A 184 16.42 -0.10 19.54
N LEU A 185 16.18 0.76 20.51
CA LEU A 185 14.84 1.15 20.93
C LEU A 185 14.10 1.91 19.81
N LEU A 186 14.76 2.91 19.19
CA LEU A 186 14.16 3.66 18.08
C LEU A 186 13.82 2.76 16.88
N LEU A 187 14.76 1.89 16.49
CA LEU A 187 14.50 0.94 15.37
C LEU A 187 13.41 -0.06 15.72
N SER A 188 13.32 -0.53 16.96
CA SER A 188 12.27 -1.41 17.42
C SER A 188 10.90 -0.75 17.30
N GLY A 189 10.77 0.50 17.74
CA GLY A 189 9.55 1.29 17.54
C GLY A 189 9.24 1.50 16.07
N ALA A 190 10.22 1.90 15.26
CA ALA A 190 10.06 2.11 13.82
C ALA A 190 9.58 0.84 13.06
N ILE A 191 10.08 -0.34 13.45
CA ILE A 191 9.68 -1.61 12.84
C ILE A 191 8.26 -2.03 13.26
N LEU A 192 7.87 -1.75 14.50
CA LEU A 192 6.63 -2.27 15.09
C LEU A 192 5.46 -1.29 15.08
N HIS A 193 5.66 0.03 14.87
CA HIS A 193 4.62 1.05 15.05
C HIS A 193 3.31 0.71 14.33
N ASP A 194 3.41 0.21 13.13
CA ASP A 194 2.28 -0.06 12.22
C ASP A 194 2.00 -1.56 12.01
N VAL A 195 2.68 -2.46 12.70
CA VAL A 195 2.53 -3.91 12.50
C VAL A 195 1.10 -4.39 12.66
N ALA A 196 0.32 -3.75 13.52
CA ALA A 196 -1.06 -4.10 13.79
C ALA A 196 -2.05 -3.63 12.72
N LYS A 197 -1.63 -2.89 11.69
CA LYS A 197 -2.42 -2.64 10.47
C LYS A 197 -2.78 -3.95 9.77
N THR A 198 -1.98 -5.00 9.94
CA THR A 198 -2.30 -6.37 9.49
C THR A 198 -3.50 -7.02 10.20
N PHE A 199 -3.94 -6.46 11.32
CA PHE A 199 -5.13 -6.81 12.06
C PHE A 199 -6.27 -5.83 11.78
N GLU A 200 -5.96 -4.56 11.63
CA GLU A 200 -6.92 -3.47 11.48
C GLU A 200 -7.63 -3.49 10.14
N MET A 201 -6.89 -3.77 9.06
CA MET A 201 -7.42 -3.70 7.70
C MET A 201 -7.77 -5.08 7.14
N GLU A 202 -8.76 -5.09 6.23
CA GLU A 202 -9.06 -6.22 5.36
C GLU A 202 -8.45 -6.00 3.98
N THR A 203 -7.83 -7.04 3.41
CA THR A 203 -7.34 -7.04 2.04
C THR A 203 -8.05 -8.10 1.22
N ASP A 204 -8.29 -7.82 -0.06
CA ASP A 204 -8.76 -8.83 -1.01
C ASP A 204 -7.59 -9.57 -1.68
N LYS A 205 -7.89 -10.42 -2.65
CA LYS A 205 -6.88 -11.17 -3.40
C LYS A 205 -5.91 -10.31 -4.22
N THR A 206 -6.21 -9.03 -4.40
CA THR A 206 -5.29 -8.08 -5.05
C THR A 206 -4.20 -7.59 -4.09
N GLY A 207 -4.33 -7.81 -2.79
CA GLY A 207 -3.47 -7.25 -1.76
C GLY A 207 -3.77 -5.80 -1.41
N LEU A 208 -4.79 -5.20 -2.01
CA LEU A 208 -5.24 -3.84 -1.65
C LEU A 208 -6.27 -3.89 -0.52
N CYS A 209 -6.26 -2.85 0.31
CA CYS A 209 -7.22 -2.70 1.39
C CYS A 209 -8.63 -2.48 0.85
N THR A 210 -9.60 -3.24 1.35
CA THR A 210 -11.02 -3.11 1.00
C THR A 210 -11.84 -2.43 2.08
N GLY A 211 -11.31 -2.33 3.29
CA GLY A 211 -11.97 -1.73 4.44
C GLY A 211 -11.25 -2.08 5.73
N TYR A 212 -11.90 -1.79 6.84
CA TYR A 212 -11.44 -2.14 8.17
C TYR A 212 -12.20 -3.34 8.70
N THR A 213 -11.52 -4.20 9.47
CA THR A 213 -12.19 -5.26 10.22
C THR A 213 -13.06 -4.64 11.32
N VAL A 214 -14.07 -5.36 11.80
CA VAL A 214 -14.88 -4.91 12.96
C VAL A 214 -13.99 -4.61 14.17
N SER A 215 -13.01 -5.48 14.43
CA SER A 215 -12.05 -5.28 15.52
C SER A 215 -11.11 -4.12 15.26
N GLY A 216 -10.73 -3.88 14.00
CA GLY A 216 -9.94 -2.73 13.57
C GLY A 216 -10.63 -1.41 13.84
N GLU A 217 -11.90 -1.29 13.45
CA GLU A 217 -12.73 -0.10 13.71
C GLU A 217 -12.94 0.18 15.22
N LEU A 218 -13.03 -0.86 16.04
CA LEU A 218 -13.32 -0.72 17.48
C LEU A 218 -12.07 -0.49 18.33
N ILE A 219 -10.89 -1.00 17.91
CA ILE A 219 -9.67 -0.99 18.72
C ILE A 219 -8.57 -0.14 18.08
N GLY A 220 -8.44 -0.21 16.75
CA GLY A 220 -7.37 0.44 16.00
C GLY A 220 -6.01 -0.23 16.15
N HIS A 221 -5.08 0.11 15.23
CA HIS A 221 -3.74 -0.51 15.20
C HIS A 221 -2.83 -0.04 16.34
N LEU A 222 -2.98 1.20 16.85
CA LEU A 222 -2.15 1.71 17.95
C LEU A 222 -2.31 0.84 19.21
N VAL A 223 -3.57 0.67 19.62
CA VAL A 223 -3.89 -0.12 20.82
C VAL A 223 -3.55 -1.59 20.60
N LYS A 224 -3.93 -2.15 19.45
CA LYS A 224 -3.62 -3.55 19.15
C LYS A 224 -2.12 -3.80 19.02
N GLY A 225 -1.35 -2.86 18.47
CA GLY A 225 0.12 -2.94 18.40
C GLY A 225 0.76 -3.01 19.79
N ALA A 226 0.36 -2.14 20.71
CA ALA A 226 0.82 -2.20 22.10
C ALA A 226 0.45 -3.53 22.78
N MET A 227 -0.80 -4.01 22.58
CA MET A 227 -1.20 -5.33 23.08
C MET A 227 -0.33 -6.47 22.53
N MET A 228 0.07 -6.40 21.26
CA MET A 228 0.96 -7.41 20.65
C MET A 228 2.34 -7.41 21.28
N VAL A 229 2.89 -6.25 21.65
CA VAL A 229 4.15 -6.15 22.39
C VAL A 229 4.01 -6.75 23.78
N ASP A 230 2.98 -6.40 24.53
CA ASP A 230 2.69 -6.94 25.88
C ASP A 230 2.52 -8.46 25.86
N GLU A 231 1.67 -8.98 24.96
CA GLU A 231 1.42 -10.41 24.80
C GLU A 231 2.71 -11.18 24.46
N THR A 232 3.56 -10.60 23.58
CA THR A 232 4.82 -11.22 23.17
C THR A 232 5.84 -11.18 24.29
N ALA A 233 6.00 -10.04 24.98
CA ALA A 233 6.88 -9.93 26.14
C ALA A 233 6.52 -10.92 27.25
N LYS A 234 5.23 -11.07 27.56
CA LYS A 234 4.75 -12.08 28.53
C LYS A 234 5.08 -13.50 28.12
N LYS A 235 4.88 -13.87 26.83
CA LYS A 235 5.25 -15.20 26.31
C LYS A 235 6.75 -15.48 26.43
N LEU A 236 7.58 -14.45 26.26
CA LEU A 236 9.04 -14.53 26.35
C LEU A 236 9.56 -14.39 27.80
N GLY A 237 8.72 -14.06 28.77
CA GLY A 237 9.11 -13.81 30.16
C GLY A 237 9.89 -12.50 30.35
N ILE A 238 9.75 -11.55 29.44
CA ILE A 238 10.41 -10.23 29.49
C ILE A 238 9.52 -9.28 30.29
N THR A 239 10.10 -8.65 31.33
CA THR A 239 9.39 -7.73 32.26
C THR A 239 10.13 -6.42 32.48
N SER A 240 11.13 -6.11 31.67
CA SER A 240 11.90 -4.87 31.77
C SER A 240 11.09 -3.65 31.34
N GLU A 241 11.57 -2.46 31.70
CA GLU A 241 10.98 -1.17 31.32
C GLU A 241 10.89 -0.98 29.80
N LYS A 242 11.73 -1.67 29.01
CA LYS A 242 11.72 -1.61 27.54
C LYS A 242 10.35 -2.00 26.92
N VAL A 243 9.61 -2.88 27.56
CA VAL A 243 8.27 -3.28 27.11
C VAL A 243 7.35 -2.06 27.11
N ILE A 244 7.25 -1.34 28.23
CA ILE A 244 6.39 -0.15 28.33
C ILE A 244 6.88 1.00 27.44
N LEU A 245 8.21 1.11 27.22
CA LEU A 245 8.75 2.10 26.28
C LEU A 245 8.32 1.80 24.84
N LEU A 246 8.37 0.55 24.39
CA LEU A 246 7.87 0.15 23.07
C LEU A 246 6.35 0.35 22.94
N GLU A 247 5.58 -0.06 23.94
CA GLU A 247 4.13 0.18 23.98
C GLU A 247 3.82 1.67 23.84
N HIS A 248 4.55 2.52 24.61
CA HIS A 248 4.38 3.97 24.54
C HIS A 248 4.71 4.51 23.14
N MET A 249 5.79 4.07 22.50
CA MET A 249 6.13 4.48 21.15
C MET A 249 4.99 4.16 20.18
N ILE A 250 4.39 2.97 20.27
CA ILE A 250 3.31 2.56 19.40
C ILE A 250 2.04 3.37 19.63
N ILE A 251 1.59 3.59 20.88
CA ILE A 251 0.35 4.34 21.15
C ILE A 251 0.48 5.86 20.94
N SER A 252 1.69 6.37 20.76
CA SER A 252 1.97 7.81 20.63
C SER A 252 2.49 8.23 19.25
N HIS A 253 2.77 7.30 18.30
CA HIS A 253 3.47 7.65 17.07
C HIS A 253 2.66 8.59 16.14
N HIS A 254 1.35 8.65 16.25
CA HIS A 254 0.55 9.65 15.55
C HIS A 254 0.62 11.05 16.16
N GLU A 255 1.47 11.28 17.18
CA GLU A 255 1.73 12.54 17.89
C GLU A 255 0.52 13.11 18.61
N LEU A 256 -0.56 13.42 17.90
CA LEU A 256 -1.72 14.15 18.42
C LEU A 256 -2.94 13.24 18.65
N PRO A 257 -3.70 13.47 19.74
CA PRO A 257 -4.97 12.76 19.95
C PRO A 257 -5.97 12.90 18.82
N GLU A 258 -5.95 14.03 18.12
CA GLU A 258 -6.79 14.30 16.95
C GLU A 258 -6.51 13.33 15.78
N TYR A 259 -5.31 12.74 15.75
CA TYR A 259 -4.91 11.73 14.79
C TYR A 259 -4.97 10.30 15.36
N GLY A 260 -5.50 10.14 16.57
CA GLY A 260 -5.73 8.84 17.22
C GLY A 260 -4.68 8.43 18.25
N ALA A 261 -3.62 9.21 18.49
CA ALA A 261 -2.66 8.91 19.55
C ALA A 261 -3.34 8.91 20.93
N ALA A 262 -3.14 7.86 21.71
CA ALA A 262 -3.71 7.81 23.07
C ALA A 262 -3.06 8.84 24.00
N VAL A 263 -1.78 9.10 23.81
CA VAL A 263 -0.97 10.08 24.51
C VAL A 263 0.08 10.67 23.55
N ARG A 264 0.59 11.87 23.85
CA ARG A 264 1.74 12.42 23.10
C ARG A 264 3.03 11.70 23.48
N PRO A 265 4.02 11.67 22.57
CA PRO A 265 5.36 11.17 22.89
C PRO A 265 5.94 11.83 24.16
N LYS A 266 6.62 11.02 25.01
CA LYS A 266 7.12 11.46 26.32
C LYS A 266 8.63 11.33 26.47
N PHE A 267 9.33 10.77 25.49
CA PHE A 267 10.78 10.63 25.47
C PHE A 267 11.31 10.73 24.04
N LEU A 268 12.63 10.85 23.90
CA LEU A 268 13.30 11.25 22.67
C LEU A 268 13.00 10.31 21.49
N GLU A 269 13.14 9.01 21.67
CA GLU A 269 12.93 8.03 20.60
C GLU A 269 11.47 7.99 20.12
N ALA A 270 10.50 8.18 21.03
CA ALA A 270 9.09 8.27 20.69
C ALA A 270 8.76 9.53 19.86
N GLU A 271 9.35 10.69 20.23
CA GLU A 271 9.19 11.95 19.47
C GLU A 271 9.82 11.85 18.07
N ILE A 272 11.01 11.23 17.99
CA ILE A 272 11.67 11.01 16.70
C ILE A 272 10.82 10.10 15.82
N LEU A 273 10.31 8.99 16.35
CA LEU A 273 9.46 8.08 15.58
C LEU A 273 8.24 8.80 15.02
N ALA A 274 7.50 9.54 15.86
CA ALA A 274 6.31 10.28 15.42
C ALA A 274 6.63 11.31 14.32
N THR A 275 7.77 12.00 14.43
CA THR A 275 8.23 12.96 13.42
C THR A 275 8.61 12.28 12.11
N LEU A 276 9.29 11.13 12.14
CA LEU A 276 9.70 10.40 10.94
C LEU A 276 8.51 9.77 10.23
N ASP A 277 7.53 9.27 10.96
CA ASP A 277 6.28 8.74 10.43
C ASP A 277 5.51 9.84 9.66
N ALA A 278 5.29 10.98 10.29
CA ALA A 278 4.65 12.13 9.66
C ALA A 278 5.43 12.66 8.45
N LEU A 279 6.76 12.62 8.49
CA LEU A 279 7.63 13.05 7.39
C LEU A 279 7.49 12.13 6.18
N ASP A 280 7.56 10.80 6.36
CA ASP A 280 7.42 9.83 5.27
C ASP A 280 6.05 9.94 4.60
N ALA A 281 4.97 10.01 5.40
CA ALA A 281 3.62 10.23 4.90
C ALA A 281 3.51 11.52 4.08
N THR A 282 4.08 12.63 4.59
CA THR A 282 4.05 13.93 3.90
C THR A 282 4.81 13.88 2.57
N ILE A 283 5.99 13.27 2.53
CA ILE A 283 6.79 13.12 1.30
C ILE A 283 6.00 12.32 0.26
N PHE A 284 5.42 11.19 0.67
CA PHE A 284 4.64 10.35 -0.24
C PHE A 284 3.44 11.09 -0.83
N GLU A 285 2.66 11.79 0.00
CA GLU A 285 1.48 12.55 -0.43
C GLU A 285 1.85 13.71 -1.37
N ILE A 286 2.93 14.45 -1.07
CA ILE A 286 3.40 15.55 -1.94
C ILE A 286 3.85 14.99 -3.29
N ASN A 287 4.66 13.95 -3.32
CA ASN A 287 5.14 13.32 -4.55
C ASN A 287 3.97 12.79 -5.39
N THR A 288 3.02 12.09 -4.76
CA THR A 288 1.83 11.58 -5.43
C THR A 288 0.96 12.69 -6.03
N ALA A 289 0.81 13.82 -5.33
CA ALA A 289 0.01 14.93 -5.81
C ALA A 289 0.71 15.69 -6.95
N THR A 290 2.00 15.97 -6.80
CA THR A 290 2.76 16.74 -7.78
C THR A 290 3.06 15.97 -9.07
N SER A 291 3.19 14.64 -9.02
CA SER A 291 3.38 13.80 -10.22
C SER A 291 2.20 13.86 -11.20
N LYS A 292 1.03 14.29 -10.74
CA LYS A 292 -0.20 14.39 -11.57
C LYS A 292 -0.33 15.72 -12.34
N VAL A 293 0.57 16.66 -12.12
CA VAL A 293 0.55 17.98 -12.78
C VAL A 293 1.88 18.25 -13.47
N GLU A 294 1.81 18.96 -14.62
CA GLU A 294 3.01 19.34 -15.36
C GLU A 294 3.90 20.31 -14.56
N PRO A 295 5.22 20.26 -14.76
CA PRO A 295 6.13 21.24 -14.16
C PRO A 295 5.70 22.67 -14.40
N GLY A 296 5.87 23.54 -13.42
CA GLY A 296 5.46 24.94 -13.46
C GLY A 296 4.02 25.18 -13.04
N ASN A 297 3.26 24.16 -12.68
CA ASN A 297 1.86 24.25 -12.27
C ASN A 297 1.65 23.90 -10.80
N PHE A 298 0.51 24.36 -10.25
CA PHE A 298 0.02 23.97 -8.94
C PHE A 298 -1.00 22.83 -9.05
N THR A 299 -1.01 21.95 -8.06
CA THR A 299 -2.08 20.96 -7.89
C THR A 299 -3.41 21.63 -7.51
N ASP A 300 -4.50 20.89 -7.54
CA ASP A 300 -5.69 21.22 -6.76
C ASP A 300 -5.38 21.16 -5.25
N ARG A 301 -6.33 21.63 -4.43
CA ARG A 301 -6.19 21.56 -2.96
C ARG A 301 -6.12 20.13 -2.47
N GLN A 302 -5.08 19.80 -1.73
CA GLN A 302 -4.86 18.46 -1.15
C GLN A 302 -5.37 18.45 0.29
N TRP A 303 -6.49 17.80 0.52
CA TRP A 303 -7.14 17.79 1.84
C TRP A 303 -6.25 17.12 2.92
N ALA A 304 -5.50 16.07 2.56
CA ALA A 304 -4.55 15.39 3.44
C ALA A 304 -3.35 16.26 3.86
N LEU A 305 -3.15 17.41 3.19
CA LEU A 305 -2.05 18.34 3.44
C LEU A 305 -2.60 19.75 3.73
N ASP A 306 -3.51 19.86 4.69
CA ASP A 306 -4.14 21.11 5.17
C ASP A 306 -4.80 21.89 4.04
N SER A 307 -5.34 21.22 3.05
CA SER A 307 -5.96 21.82 1.87
C SER A 307 -5.04 22.78 1.10
N ARG A 308 -3.72 22.57 1.17
CA ARG A 308 -2.71 23.34 0.41
C ARG A 308 -2.72 22.98 -1.07
N LYS A 309 -2.34 23.93 -1.91
CA LYS A 309 -1.94 23.70 -3.29
C LYS A 309 -0.41 23.51 -3.31
N LEU A 310 0.05 22.51 -4.03
CA LEU A 310 1.46 22.16 -4.11
C LEU A 310 1.99 22.55 -5.49
N TYR A 311 3.18 23.11 -5.54
CA TYR A 311 3.83 23.53 -6.78
C TYR A 311 4.77 22.43 -7.29
N ASN A 312 4.57 21.99 -8.53
CA ASN A 312 5.52 21.13 -9.21
C ASN A 312 6.60 21.99 -9.87
N HIS A 313 7.78 22.10 -9.26
CA HIS A 313 8.90 22.87 -9.81
C HIS A 313 9.72 22.10 -10.86
N GLY A 314 9.45 20.79 -11.07
CA GLY A 314 10.10 19.97 -12.08
C GLY A 314 11.58 19.63 -11.81
N LEU A 315 12.10 19.93 -10.63
CA LEU A 315 13.51 19.69 -10.26
C LEU A 315 13.73 18.42 -9.42
N SER A 316 12.65 17.86 -8.85
CA SER A 316 12.70 16.65 -8.04
C SER A 316 12.39 15.42 -8.89
N SER A 317 13.11 14.33 -8.63
CA SER A 317 12.70 12.98 -8.99
C SER A 317 11.62 12.51 -8.01
N THR A 318 10.69 11.68 -8.49
CA THR A 318 9.73 10.98 -7.62
C THR A 318 10.25 9.62 -7.17
N GLU A 319 11.51 9.31 -7.46
CA GLU A 319 12.14 8.03 -7.08
C GLU A 319 12.27 7.95 -5.57
N HIS A 320 11.80 6.83 -5.05
CA HIS A 320 11.93 6.45 -3.65
C HIS A 320 13.00 5.38 -3.55
N THR A 321 14.04 5.63 -2.78
CA THR A 321 15.17 4.70 -2.65
C THR A 321 15.28 4.21 -1.21
N VAL A 322 15.14 2.91 -1.01
CA VAL A 322 15.41 2.20 0.24
C VAL A 322 16.61 1.30 0.03
N ASN A 323 17.58 1.36 0.96
CA ASN A 323 18.73 0.47 0.93
C ASN A 323 18.36 -0.90 1.48
N LEU A 324 18.29 -1.91 0.62
CA LEU A 324 17.98 -3.29 1.01
C LEU A 324 19.18 -4.04 1.60
N GLY A 325 20.37 -3.42 1.62
CA GLY A 325 21.64 -4.05 2.03
C GLY A 325 22.09 -5.07 0.98
N GLU A 326 23.15 -4.76 0.25
CA GLU A 326 23.89 -5.73 -0.56
C GLU A 326 24.83 -6.58 0.30
#